data_1dad37d688bfb8249318c9d86d5b0e86
#
_entry.id   1dad37d688bfb8249318c9d86d5b0e86
#
_cell.length_a   1.000
_cell.length_b   1.000
_cell.length_c   1.000
_cell.angle_alpha   90.00
_cell.angle_beta   90.00
_cell.angle_gamma   90.00
#
_symmetry.space_group_name_H-M   'P 1'
#
loop_
_entity.id
_entity.type
_entity.pdbx_description
1 polymer ?
#
loop_
_entity_poly.entity_id
_entity_poly.type
_entity_poly.pdbx_seq_one_letter_code
_entity_poly.pdbx_strand_id
1 'polypeptide(L)'
;MRLNKYQKSERNLIYYMLIDKAVIKMYEKKITHMQVDKYRHLAFQIDQFYKTNGYIDTADLITYLESDIESIKTIGEITSLELSDEINYEEIEDYLDNIREYNEKEQSKIYKEKLKKEVDIKKKIELANKALEIKRRREEHGR
;
A
#
# COMPACT_ATOMS: atom_id res chain seq x y z
N MET A 1 -17.29 7.77 -3.67
CA MET A 1 -16.10 7.29 -4.39
C MET A 1 -16.24 5.80 -4.69
N ARG A 2 -16.05 5.43 -5.94
CA ARG A 2 -16.18 4.03 -6.35
C ARG A 2 -14.86 3.31 -6.14
N LEU A 3 -14.85 2.30 -5.30
CA LEU A 3 -13.64 1.53 -5.01
C LEU A 3 -13.39 0.44 -6.06
N ASN A 4 -12.13 0.25 -6.43
CA ASN A 4 -11.74 -0.87 -7.27
C ASN A 4 -11.60 -2.17 -6.43
N LYS A 5 -11.30 -3.28 -7.07
CA LYS A 5 -11.12 -4.61 -6.44
C LYS A 5 -10.12 -4.57 -5.27
N TYR A 6 -9.00 -3.88 -5.44
CA TYR A 6 -7.94 -3.82 -4.46
C TYR A 6 -8.32 -2.97 -3.25
N GLN A 7 -8.95 -1.84 -3.49
CA GLN A 7 -9.44 -0.94 -2.44
C GLN A 7 -10.57 -1.59 -1.63
N LYS A 8 -11.47 -2.32 -2.29
CA LYS A 8 -12.51 -3.10 -1.62
C LYS A 8 -11.92 -4.20 -0.73
N SER A 9 -10.86 -4.85 -1.19
CA SER A 9 -10.16 -5.87 -0.38
C SER A 9 -9.58 -5.27 0.89
N GLU A 10 -8.95 -4.09 0.81
CA GLU A 10 -8.45 -3.37 1.98
C GLU A 10 -9.58 -3.03 2.95
N ARG A 11 -10.65 -2.44 2.46
CA ARG A 11 -11.82 -2.07 3.26
C ARG A 11 -12.44 -3.27 3.98
N ASN A 12 -12.67 -4.35 3.24
CA ASN A 12 -13.31 -5.55 3.77
C ASN A 12 -12.39 -6.28 4.78
N LEU A 13 -11.10 -6.29 4.53
CA LEU A 13 -10.13 -6.83 5.48
C LEU A 13 -10.22 -6.09 6.83
N ILE A 14 -10.29 -4.77 6.80
CA ILE A 14 -10.42 -3.97 8.03
C ILE A 14 -11.72 -4.29 8.76
N TYR A 15 -12.82 -4.48 8.03
CA TYR A 15 -14.10 -4.88 8.63
C TYR A 15 -13.91 -6.11 9.53
N TYR A 16 -13.21 -7.13 9.01
CA TYR A 16 -12.98 -8.37 9.77
C TYR A 16 -11.88 -8.23 10.83
N MET A 17 -10.90 -7.35 10.63
CA MET A 17 -9.93 -7.02 11.68
C MET A 17 -10.58 -6.40 12.91
N LEU A 18 -11.68 -5.65 12.74
CA LEU A 18 -12.41 -5.03 13.83
C LEU A 18 -13.14 -6.04 14.71
N ILE A 19 -13.42 -7.24 14.21
CA ILE A 19 -14.25 -8.23 14.91
C ILE A 19 -13.53 -9.54 15.23
N ASP A 20 -12.34 -9.79 14.67
CA ASP A 20 -11.63 -11.05 14.87
C ASP A 20 -10.10 -10.85 14.94
N LYS A 21 -9.54 -11.17 16.10
CA LYS A 21 -8.09 -11.09 16.32
C LYS A 21 -7.29 -12.02 15.40
N ALA A 22 -7.86 -13.14 14.95
CA ALA A 22 -7.20 -14.04 14.02
C ALA A 22 -6.93 -13.35 12.68
N VAL A 23 -7.83 -12.48 12.23
CA VAL A 23 -7.66 -11.69 11.02
C VAL A 23 -6.54 -10.66 11.20
N ILE A 24 -6.44 -10.04 12.38
CA ILE A 24 -5.34 -9.13 12.70
C ILE A 24 -4.00 -9.86 12.59
N LYS A 25 -3.91 -11.07 13.11
CA LYS A 25 -2.70 -11.90 13.02
C LYS A 25 -2.33 -12.26 11.58
N MET A 26 -3.33 -12.53 10.74
CA MET A 26 -3.13 -12.78 9.32
C MET A 26 -2.60 -11.52 8.63
N TYR A 27 -3.16 -10.37 8.94
CA TYR A 27 -2.69 -9.07 8.47
C TYR A 27 -1.21 -8.84 8.83
N GLU A 28 -0.84 -9.05 10.10
CA GLU A 28 0.54 -8.86 10.56
C GLU A 28 1.56 -9.70 9.77
N LYS A 29 1.16 -10.93 9.39
CA LYS A 29 2.05 -11.85 8.68
C LYS A 29 2.23 -11.55 7.20
N LYS A 30 1.20 -11.04 6.53
CA LYS A 30 1.14 -11.03 5.07
C LYS A 30 1.07 -9.66 4.43
N ILE A 31 0.73 -8.64 5.18
CA ILE A 31 0.58 -7.33 4.59
C ILE A 31 1.88 -6.54 4.60
N THR A 32 2.12 -5.88 3.47
CA THR A 32 3.23 -4.96 3.32
C THR A 32 2.76 -3.51 3.33
N HIS A 33 1.67 -3.18 2.59
CA HIS A 33 1.25 -1.80 2.46
C HIS A 33 -0.15 -1.69 1.86
N MET A 34 -1.06 -1.02 2.55
CA MET A 34 -2.36 -0.67 1.98
C MET A 34 -2.27 0.60 1.16
N GLN A 35 -2.96 0.61 0.02
CA GLN A 35 -2.96 1.70 -0.94
C GLN A 35 -3.70 2.93 -0.44
N VAL A 36 -4.89 2.72 0.16
CA VAL A 36 -5.76 3.81 0.61
C VAL A 36 -5.26 4.33 1.96
N ASP A 37 -4.90 5.61 2.03
CA ASP A 37 -4.28 6.21 3.21
C ASP A 37 -5.10 6.01 4.48
N LYS A 38 -6.40 6.26 4.43
CA LYS A 38 -7.27 6.10 5.60
C LYS A 38 -7.39 4.65 6.06
N TYR A 39 -7.35 3.69 5.13
CA TYR A 39 -7.38 2.25 5.48
C TYR A 39 -6.03 1.81 6.05
N ARG A 40 -4.94 2.24 5.47
CA ARG A 40 -3.59 1.95 5.97
C ARG A 40 -3.42 2.47 7.39
N HIS A 41 -3.83 3.71 7.64
CA HIS A 41 -3.73 4.32 8.96
C HIS A 41 -4.59 3.58 9.99
N LEU A 42 -5.85 3.28 9.65
CA LEU A 42 -6.76 2.56 10.56
C LEU A 42 -6.25 1.15 10.84
N ALA A 43 -5.79 0.42 9.83
CA ALA A 43 -5.23 -0.92 10.03
C ALA A 43 -4.04 -0.90 10.99
N PHE A 44 -3.16 0.08 10.85
CA PHE A 44 -2.04 0.28 11.78
C PHE A 44 -2.54 0.51 13.21
N GLN A 45 -3.55 1.37 13.39
CA GLN A 45 -4.11 1.65 14.71
C GLN A 45 -4.78 0.43 15.35
N ILE A 46 -5.49 -0.37 14.57
CA ILE A 46 -6.08 -1.63 15.03
C ILE A 46 -4.98 -2.58 15.51
N ASP A 47 -3.92 -2.73 14.73
CA ASP A 47 -2.80 -3.59 15.07
C ASP A 47 -2.10 -3.13 16.35
N GLN A 48 -1.86 -1.84 16.51
CA GLN A 48 -1.26 -1.26 17.72
C GLN A 48 -2.16 -1.47 18.95
N PHE A 49 -3.46 -1.26 18.81
CA PHE A 49 -4.42 -1.51 19.89
C PHE A 49 -4.38 -2.98 20.33
N TYR A 50 -4.39 -3.89 19.37
CA TYR A 50 -4.34 -5.34 19.64
C TYR A 50 -3.03 -5.74 20.34
N LYS A 51 -1.91 -5.24 19.87
CA LYS A 51 -0.60 -5.52 20.48
C LYS A 51 -0.51 -5.03 21.92
N THR A 52 -1.11 -3.86 22.20
CA THR A 52 -1.09 -3.27 23.53
C THR A 52 -2.05 -3.98 24.48
N ASN A 53 -3.24 -4.37 24.03
CA ASN A 53 -4.34 -4.83 24.89
C ASN A 53 -4.60 -6.33 24.80
N GLY A 54 -4.16 -7.01 23.75
CA GLY A 54 -4.37 -8.46 23.57
C GLY A 54 -5.76 -8.88 23.11
N TYR A 55 -6.63 -7.92 22.79
CA TYR A 55 -7.96 -8.16 22.26
C TYR A 55 -8.35 -7.07 21.28
N ILE A 56 -9.48 -7.25 20.62
CA ILE A 56 -10.10 -6.24 19.77
C ILE A 56 -11.57 -6.08 20.13
N ASP A 57 -12.00 -4.84 20.33
CA ASP A 57 -13.39 -4.44 20.54
C ASP A 57 -13.57 -3.05 19.92
N THR A 58 -14.58 -2.89 19.09
CA THR A 58 -14.79 -1.64 18.35
C THR A 58 -15.05 -0.46 19.27
N ALA A 59 -15.85 -0.63 20.33
CA ALA A 59 -16.15 0.45 21.27
C ALA A 59 -14.89 0.91 22.01
N ASP A 60 -14.08 -0.03 22.47
CA ASP A 60 -12.82 0.27 23.16
C ASP A 60 -11.80 0.91 22.21
N LEU A 61 -11.77 0.47 20.97
CA LEU A 61 -10.92 1.06 19.94
C LEU A 61 -11.30 2.52 19.67
N ILE A 62 -12.60 2.83 19.58
CA ILE A 62 -13.07 4.20 19.39
C ILE A 62 -12.63 5.09 20.56
N THR A 63 -12.74 4.59 21.79
CA THR A 63 -12.24 5.33 22.97
C THR A 63 -10.73 5.56 22.89
N TYR A 64 -9.98 4.55 22.49
CA TYR A 64 -8.53 4.65 22.29
C TYR A 64 -8.16 5.69 21.22
N LEU A 65 -8.99 5.83 20.18
CA LEU A 65 -8.78 6.74 19.07
C LEU A 65 -9.54 8.08 19.21
N GLU A 66 -9.96 8.46 20.41
CA GLU A 66 -10.85 9.63 20.62
C GLU A 66 -10.32 10.94 20.02
N SER A 67 -9.00 11.11 19.94
CA SER A 67 -8.39 12.28 19.31
C SER A 67 -8.14 12.14 17.80
N ASP A 68 -8.37 10.95 17.25
CA ASP A 68 -8.19 10.65 15.83
C ASP A 68 -9.56 10.57 15.12
N ILE A 69 -10.10 11.74 14.82
CA ILE A 69 -11.44 11.88 14.25
C ILE A 69 -11.55 11.16 12.89
N GLU A 70 -10.51 11.21 12.08
CA GLU A 70 -10.50 10.56 10.75
C GLU A 70 -10.63 9.04 10.87
N SER A 71 -9.91 8.43 11.81
CA SER A 71 -10.01 6.97 12.05
C SER A 71 -11.41 6.60 12.57
N ILE A 72 -11.98 7.37 13.49
CA ILE A 72 -13.35 7.14 14.01
C ILE A 72 -14.37 7.21 12.87
N LYS A 73 -14.24 8.19 12.00
CA LYS A 73 -15.10 8.35 10.83
C LYS A 73 -14.98 7.15 9.88
N THR A 74 -13.76 6.68 9.65
CA THR A 74 -13.51 5.50 8.80
C THR A 74 -14.10 4.24 9.43
N ILE A 75 -14.00 4.06 10.75
CA ILE A 75 -14.68 2.97 11.47
C ILE A 75 -16.18 3.01 11.23
N GLY A 76 -16.79 4.18 11.33
CA GLY A 76 -18.22 4.36 11.07
C GLY A 76 -18.62 3.98 9.65
N GLU A 77 -17.83 4.36 8.66
CA GLU A 77 -18.06 4.00 7.26
C GLU A 77 -17.98 2.47 7.07
N ILE A 78 -16.97 1.84 7.66
CA ILE A 78 -16.74 0.39 7.52
C ILE A 78 -17.77 -0.42 8.27
N THR A 79 -18.10 -0.06 9.50
CA THR A 79 -19.08 -0.80 10.30
C THR A 79 -20.50 -0.69 9.77
N SER A 80 -20.78 0.32 8.94
CA SER A 80 -22.07 0.44 8.25
C SER A 80 -22.22 -0.53 7.09
N LEU A 81 -21.14 -1.20 6.67
CA LEU A 81 -21.20 -2.25 5.67
C LEU A 81 -21.88 -3.48 6.29
N GLU A 82 -22.87 -4.00 5.63
CA GLU A 82 -23.56 -5.21 6.11
C GLU A 82 -22.92 -6.46 5.49
N LEU A 83 -21.66 -6.72 5.86
CA LEU A 83 -20.96 -7.93 5.44
C LEU A 83 -21.39 -9.11 6.34
N SER A 84 -21.11 -10.33 5.87
CA SER A 84 -21.43 -11.53 6.64
C SER A 84 -20.71 -11.55 7.99
N ASP A 85 -21.43 -11.87 9.08
CA ASP A 85 -20.84 -12.06 10.39
C ASP A 85 -20.08 -13.38 10.51
N GLU A 86 -20.33 -14.32 9.60
CA GLU A 86 -19.57 -15.55 9.51
C GLU A 86 -18.28 -15.29 8.74
N ILE A 87 -17.15 -15.50 9.42
CA ILE A 87 -15.84 -15.23 8.85
C ILE A 87 -15.39 -16.44 8.04
N ASN A 88 -15.17 -16.21 6.75
CA ASN A 88 -14.56 -17.18 5.85
C ASN A 88 -13.08 -16.81 5.68
N TYR A 89 -12.20 -17.60 6.29
CA TYR A 89 -10.75 -17.31 6.23
C TYR A 89 -10.14 -17.45 4.84
N GLU A 90 -10.74 -18.22 3.96
CA GLU A 90 -10.33 -18.26 2.55
C GLU A 90 -10.59 -16.91 1.87
N GLU A 91 -11.72 -16.28 2.18
CA GLU A 91 -12.03 -14.93 1.71
C GLU A 91 -11.04 -13.90 2.26
N ILE A 92 -10.66 -14.02 3.53
CA ILE A 92 -9.63 -13.17 4.12
C ILE A 92 -8.29 -13.33 3.39
N GLU A 93 -7.90 -14.56 3.08
CA GLU A 93 -6.70 -14.83 2.27
C GLU A 93 -6.78 -14.17 0.90
N ASP A 94 -7.94 -14.21 0.26
CA ASP A 94 -8.16 -13.56 -1.03
C ASP A 94 -7.98 -12.04 -0.95
N TYR A 95 -8.45 -11.41 0.12
CA TYR A 95 -8.22 -9.98 0.35
C TYR A 95 -6.73 -9.66 0.49
N LEU A 96 -6.03 -10.45 1.29
CA LEU A 96 -4.58 -10.30 1.49
C LEU A 96 -3.81 -10.52 0.18
N ASP A 97 -4.19 -11.51 -0.61
CA ASP A 97 -3.59 -11.80 -1.91
C ASP A 97 -3.79 -10.64 -2.89
N ASN A 98 -4.99 -10.06 -2.91
CA ASN A 98 -5.28 -8.90 -3.76
C ASN A 98 -4.43 -7.68 -3.37
N ILE A 99 -4.27 -7.42 -2.09
CA ILE A 99 -3.45 -6.31 -1.58
C ILE A 99 -1.99 -6.52 -1.97
N ARG A 100 -1.48 -7.73 -1.81
CA ARG A 100 -0.11 -8.09 -2.20
C ARG A 100 0.08 -7.99 -3.71
N GLU A 101 -0.86 -8.48 -4.52
CA GLU A 101 -0.83 -8.38 -5.97
C GLU A 101 -0.70 -6.92 -6.42
N TYR A 102 -1.50 -6.04 -5.84
CA TYR A 102 -1.42 -4.61 -6.14
C TYR A 102 -0.05 -4.03 -5.81
N ASN A 103 0.49 -4.35 -4.64
CA ASN A 103 1.82 -3.89 -4.22
C ASN A 103 2.91 -4.38 -5.17
N GLU A 104 2.86 -5.62 -5.60
CA GLU A 104 3.82 -6.20 -6.54
C GLU A 104 3.74 -5.50 -7.91
N LYS A 105 2.54 -5.21 -8.40
CA LYS A 105 2.33 -4.48 -9.65
C LYS A 105 2.88 -3.06 -9.57
N GLU A 106 2.64 -2.35 -8.48
CA GLU A 106 3.17 -1.00 -8.26
C GLU A 106 4.69 -1.00 -8.15
N GLN A 107 5.28 -1.96 -7.43
CA GLN A 107 6.73 -2.13 -7.32
C GLN A 107 7.37 -2.40 -8.69
N SER A 108 6.78 -3.29 -9.46
CA SER A 108 7.23 -3.60 -10.82
C SER A 108 7.19 -2.39 -11.74
N LYS A 109 6.11 -1.62 -11.65
CA LYS A 109 5.94 -0.39 -12.44
C LYS A 109 7.00 0.66 -12.10
N ILE A 110 7.24 0.88 -10.80
CA ILE A 110 8.27 1.81 -10.32
C ILE A 110 9.65 1.37 -10.80
N TYR A 111 9.95 0.08 -10.70
CA TYR A 111 11.23 -0.49 -11.14
C TYR A 111 11.45 -0.28 -12.64
N LYS A 112 10.43 -0.54 -13.46
CA LYS A 112 10.48 -0.32 -14.91
C LYS A 112 10.72 1.15 -15.26
N GLU A 113 10.07 2.06 -14.56
CA GLU A 113 10.27 3.50 -14.75
C GLU A 113 11.70 3.92 -14.39
N LYS A 114 12.25 3.39 -13.30
CA LYS A 114 13.65 3.65 -12.90
C LYS A 114 14.63 3.14 -13.93
N LEU A 115 14.44 1.93 -14.45
CA LEU A 115 15.28 1.36 -15.51
C LEU A 115 15.25 2.21 -16.77
N LYS A 116 14.07 2.66 -17.16
CA LYS A 116 13.89 3.53 -18.32
C LYS A 116 14.67 4.83 -18.16
N LYS A 117 14.58 5.46 -16.99
CA LYS A 117 15.33 6.69 -16.67
C LYS A 117 16.84 6.47 -16.72
N GLU A 118 17.35 5.35 -16.22
CA GLU A 118 18.77 5.01 -16.29
C GLU A 118 19.25 4.86 -17.72
N VAL A 119 18.50 4.16 -18.57
CA VAL A 119 18.82 3.99 -19.99
C VAL A 119 18.85 5.34 -20.70
N ASP A 120 17.87 6.21 -20.44
CA ASP A 120 17.80 7.54 -21.04
C ASP A 120 18.99 8.40 -20.61
N ILE A 121 19.42 8.34 -19.34
CA ILE A 121 20.59 9.05 -18.84
C ILE A 121 21.87 8.54 -19.52
N LYS A 122 22.04 7.23 -19.60
CA LYS A 122 23.20 6.63 -20.29
C LYS A 122 23.27 7.05 -21.75
N LYS A 123 22.15 7.04 -22.47
CA LYS A 123 22.07 7.51 -23.85
C LYS A 123 22.48 8.96 -24.00
N LYS A 124 22.02 9.83 -23.10
CA LYS A 124 22.38 11.25 -23.07
C LYS A 124 23.89 11.44 -22.86
N ILE A 125 24.47 10.68 -21.95
CA ILE A 125 25.92 10.72 -21.69
C ILE A 125 26.70 10.27 -22.91
N GLU A 126 26.31 9.19 -23.56
CA GLU A 126 26.93 8.68 -24.76
C GLU A 126 26.91 9.72 -25.90
N LEU A 127 25.77 10.37 -26.12
CA LEU A 127 25.60 11.41 -27.11
C LEU A 127 26.49 12.63 -26.82
N ALA A 128 26.55 13.04 -25.55
CA ALA A 128 27.41 14.14 -25.13
C ALA A 128 28.88 13.82 -25.35
N ASN A 129 29.33 12.61 -25.03
CA ASN A 129 30.68 12.16 -25.24
C ASN A 129 31.05 12.11 -26.73
N LYS A 130 30.13 11.63 -27.56
CA LYS A 130 30.33 11.65 -29.03
C LYS A 130 30.46 13.06 -29.58
N ALA A 131 29.66 14.00 -29.13
CA ALA A 131 29.71 15.39 -29.52
C ALA A 131 31.06 16.04 -29.15
N LEU A 132 31.53 15.74 -27.92
CA LEU A 132 32.84 16.22 -27.45
C LEU A 132 34.00 15.65 -28.30
N GLU A 133 33.91 14.37 -28.63
CA GLU A 133 34.92 13.72 -29.47
C GLU A 133 34.97 14.33 -30.87
N ILE A 134 33.83 14.56 -31.48
CA ILE A 134 33.75 15.21 -32.81
C ILE A 134 34.35 16.61 -32.74
N LYS A 135 34.05 17.39 -31.71
CA LYS A 135 34.58 18.73 -31.51
C LYS A 135 36.11 18.68 -31.37
N ARG A 136 36.65 17.74 -30.62
CA ARG A 136 38.08 17.54 -30.44
C ARG A 136 38.77 17.23 -31.76
N ARG A 137 38.21 16.35 -32.56
CA ARG A 137 38.76 16.00 -33.90
C ARG A 137 38.78 17.20 -34.82
N ARG A 138 37.73 18.04 -34.81
CA ARG A 138 37.68 19.28 -35.60
C ARG A 138 38.79 20.25 -35.20
N GLU A 139 39.03 20.42 -33.90
CA GLU A 139 40.09 21.29 -33.39
C GLU A 139 41.48 20.79 -33.80
N GLU A 140 41.69 19.46 -33.76
CA GLU A 140 42.96 18.85 -34.21
C GLU A 140 43.19 19.04 -35.71
N HIS A 141 42.16 18.91 -36.53
CA HIS A 141 42.25 19.07 -37.98
C HIS A 141 42.31 20.53 -38.42
N GLY A 142 41.86 21.45 -37.62
CA GLY A 142 41.87 22.88 -37.90
C GLY A 142 43.21 23.56 -37.62
N ARG A 143 44.18 22.86 -37.09
CA ARG A 143 45.53 23.32 -36.84
C ARG A 143 46.41 22.91 -37.99
#